data_4689f98f4b967f72d0ef66bd5d2d05fe
#
_entry.id   4689f98f4b967f72d0ef66bd5d2d05fe
#
_cell.length_a   1.000
_cell.length_b   1.000
_cell.length_c   1.000
_cell.angle_alpha   90.00
_cell.angle_beta   90.00
_cell.angle_gamma   90.00
#
_symmetry.space_group_name_H-M   'P 1'
#
loop_
_entity.id
_entity.type
_entity.pdbx_description
1 polymer ?
#
loop_
_entity_poly.entity_id
_entity_poly.type
_entity_poly.pdbx_seq_one_letter_code
_entity_poly.pdbx_strand_id
1 'polypeptide(L)'
;LGDVYKRQIIDNTGGQAHLYSGLKKQITPQEYANMIENNTICDALDKYDVQPGDVFFLPAGRIHSIGAGCFLAEIQQTSNITYRIYDFNRRDKNGNLRELHTELSKDAIDYTVSDDYRTHYEPRKDEPVELVSCPYFTTSVYNLTETMNMDYSELDSFVIYICMKGACTITDNEGNRISVKAGESVLFPATTQNLEVVPEGEVSFLETYV
;
A
#
# COMPACT_ATOMS: atom_id res chain seq x y z
N LEU A 1 -7.10 17.32 -1.25
CA LEU A 1 -6.16 16.99 -0.19
C LEU A 1 -6.62 15.69 0.44
N GLY A 2 -6.10 14.59 0.04
CA GLY A 2 -6.41 13.26 0.56
C GLY A 2 -5.13 12.52 0.87
N ASP A 3 -5.29 11.36 1.49
CA ASP A 3 -4.17 10.49 1.83
C ASP A 3 -3.49 9.97 0.58
N VAL A 4 -2.18 9.82 0.65
CA VAL A 4 -1.38 9.10 -0.34
C VAL A 4 -1.02 7.75 0.23
N TYR A 5 -1.36 6.68 -0.48
CA TYR A 5 -1.17 5.30 -0.04
C TYR A 5 -0.34 4.51 -1.04
N LYS A 6 0.39 3.54 -0.52
CA LYS A 6 0.88 2.42 -1.30
C LYS A 6 0.35 1.14 -0.67
N ARG A 7 -0.11 0.21 -1.51
CA ARG A 7 -0.55 -1.13 -1.08
C ARG A 7 0.21 -2.20 -1.83
N GLN A 8 0.75 -3.15 -1.11
CA GLN A 8 1.34 -4.35 -1.69
C GLN A 8 0.61 -5.57 -1.17
N ILE A 9 0.17 -6.43 -2.09
CA ILE A 9 -0.51 -7.68 -1.76
C ILE A 9 0.51 -8.68 -1.25
N ILE A 10 0.27 -9.22 -0.06
CA ILE A 10 1.08 -10.24 0.59
C ILE A 10 0.54 -11.62 0.23
N ASP A 11 -0.78 -11.79 0.28
CA ASP A 11 -1.44 -13.07 0.03
C ASP A 11 -2.83 -12.86 -0.57
N ASN A 12 -3.28 -13.85 -1.29
CA ASN A 12 -4.60 -13.95 -1.92
C ASN A 12 -5.30 -15.20 -1.37
N THR A 13 -6.04 -15.01 -0.28
CA THR A 13 -6.72 -16.10 0.41
C THR A 13 -7.84 -16.70 -0.46
N GLY A 14 -7.63 -17.93 -0.91
CA GLY A 14 -8.62 -18.70 -1.70
C GLY A 14 -8.71 -18.30 -3.18
N GLY A 15 -7.78 -17.51 -3.72
CA GLY A 15 -7.68 -17.20 -5.15
C GLY A 15 -8.78 -16.29 -5.70
N GLN A 16 -9.58 -15.64 -4.85
CA GLN A 16 -10.68 -14.74 -5.25
C GLN A 16 -10.53 -13.32 -4.71
N ALA A 17 -9.34 -12.98 -4.20
CA ALA A 17 -9.07 -11.65 -3.70
C ALA A 17 -9.11 -10.62 -4.83
N HIS A 18 -9.75 -9.50 -4.56
CA HIS A 18 -9.83 -8.40 -5.51
C HIS A 18 -9.80 -7.06 -4.80
N LEU A 19 -9.43 -6.02 -5.52
CA LEU A 19 -9.57 -4.65 -5.09
C LEU A 19 -10.12 -3.79 -6.24
N TYR A 20 -10.61 -2.62 -5.90
CA TYR A 20 -10.95 -1.57 -6.86
C TYR A 20 -9.91 -0.46 -6.76
N SER A 21 -9.42 0.04 -7.90
CA SER A 21 -8.52 1.17 -7.97
C SER A 21 -8.81 2.01 -9.20
N GLY A 22 -9.28 3.23 -8.99
CA GLY A 22 -9.59 4.19 -10.06
C GLY A 22 -10.86 3.87 -10.86
N LEU A 23 -11.03 4.61 -11.94
CA LEU A 23 -12.18 4.53 -12.83
C LEU A 23 -11.80 3.76 -14.10
N LYS A 24 -12.63 2.80 -14.54
CA LYS A 24 -12.47 2.10 -15.83
C LYS A 24 -13.13 2.84 -17.01
N LYS A 25 -13.90 3.87 -16.72
CA LYS A 25 -14.55 4.73 -17.74
C LYS A 25 -14.68 6.15 -17.23
N GLN A 26 -14.62 7.09 -18.15
CA GLN A 26 -14.85 8.50 -17.84
C GLN A 26 -16.27 8.73 -17.34
N ILE A 27 -16.40 9.39 -16.21
CA ILE A 27 -17.68 9.86 -15.65
C ILE A 27 -17.53 11.32 -15.18
N THR A 28 -18.64 12.02 -15.16
CA THR A 28 -18.71 13.38 -14.59
C THR A 28 -19.04 13.34 -13.10
N PRO A 29 -18.81 14.41 -12.34
CA PRO A 29 -19.23 14.50 -10.93
C PRO A 29 -20.73 14.28 -10.73
N GLN A 30 -21.57 14.68 -11.70
CA GLN A 30 -23.00 14.46 -11.64
C GLN A 30 -23.37 12.98 -11.86
N GLU A 31 -22.71 12.32 -12.81
CA GLU A 31 -22.90 10.87 -13.04
C GLU A 31 -22.43 10.09 -11.82
N TYR A 32 -21.31 10.47 -11.20
CA TYR A 32 -20.85 9.89 -9.94
C TYR A 32 -21.95 9.94 -8.87
N ALA A 33 -22.54 11.11 -8.60
CA ALA A 33 -23.59 11.26 -7.60
C ALA A 33 -24.81 10.36 -7.91
N ASN A 34 -25.26 10.34 -9.16
CA ASN A 34 -26.34 9.49 -9.60
C ASN A 34 -26.02 7.99 -9.43
N MET A 35 -24.76 7.58 -9.68
CA MET A 35 -24.33 6.20 -9.50
C MET A 35 -24.27 5.79 -8.03
N ILE A 36 -23.89 6.70 -7.12
CA ILE A 36 -23.99 6.44 -5.67
C ILE A 36 -25.43 6.26 -5.24
N GLU A 37 -26.32 7.17 -5.64
CA GLU A 37 -27.77 7.09 -5.30
C GLU A 37 -28.41 5.79 -5.79
N ASN A 38 -28.04 5.34 -6.99
CA ASN A 38 -28.57 4.12 -7.60
C ASN A 38 -27.77 2.85 -7.24
N ASN A 39 -26.74 2.93 -6.38
CA ASN A 39 -25.88 1.81 -5.99
C ASN A 39 -25.15 1.13 -7.18
N THR A 40 -24.79 1.89 -8.21
CA THR A 40 -24.14 1.40 -9.43
C THR A 40 -22.71 1.87 -9.61
N ILE A 41 -22.12 2.52 -8.60
CA ILE A 41 -20.76 3.08 -8.71
C ILE A 41 -19.71 2.02 -9.06
N CYS A 42 -19.86 0.78 -8.61
CA CYS A 42 -18.94 -0.31 -8.93
C CYS A 42 -18.88 -0.60 -10.45
N ASP A 43 -19.90 -0.22 -11.23
CA ASP A 43 -19.91 -0.35 -12.69
C ASP A 43 -18.96 0.64 -13.38
N ALA A 44 -18.50 1.67 -12.67
CA ALA A 44 -17.55 2.65 -13.16
C ALA A 44 -16.15 2.43 -12.62
N LEU A 45 -15.97 1.60 -11.58
CA LEU A 45 -14.67 1.34 -10.96
C LEU A 45 -13.91 0.24 -11.69
N ASP A 46 -12.60 0.38 -11.74
CA ASP A 46 -11.74 -0.67 -12.26
C ASP A 46 -11.46 -1.71 -11.17
N LYS A 47 -11.70 -2.98 -11.51
CA LYS A 47 -11.61 -4.12 -10.60
C LYS A 47 -10.43 -4.99 -10.98
N TYR A 48 -9.55 -5.24 -10.02
CA TYR A 48 -8.36 -6.06 -10.17
C TYR A 48 -8.49 -7.34 -9.37
N ASP A 49 -8.40 -8.49 -10.02
CA ASP A 49 -8.06 -9.74 -9.34
C ASP A 49 -6.58 -9.66 -8.98
N VAL A 50 -6.27 -9.80 -7.69
CA VAL A 50 -4.92 -9.52 -7.16
C VAL A 50 -4.16 -10.78 -6.81
N GLN A 51 -2.84 -10.68 -6.90
CA GLN A 51 -1.89 -11.74 -6.58
C GLN A 51 -0.79 -11.23 -5.65
N PRO A 52 -0.12 -12.13 -4.89
CA PRO A 52 1.05 -11.75 -4.12
C PRO A 52 2.09 -11.04 -4.98
N GLY A 53 2.59 -9.90 -4.51
CA GLY A 53 3.52 -9.04 -5.24
C GLY A 53 2.86 -7.87 -5.97
N ASP A 54 1.55 -7.90 -6.23
CA ASP A 54 0.86 -6.75 -6.83
C ASP A 54 1.00 -5.49 -5.97
N VAL A 55 1.29 -4.37 -6.62
CA VAL A 55 1.49 -3.07 -5.98
C VAL A 55 0.55 -2.04 -6.58
N PHE A 56 -0.08 -1.24 -5.73
CA PHE A 56 -0.94 -0.13 -6.15
C PHE A 56 -0.52 1.15 -5.41
N PHE A 57 -0.10 2.15 -6.16
CA PHE A 57 0.09 3.50 -5.64
C PHE A 57 -1.23 4.27 -5.77
N LEU A 58 -1.72 4.81 -4.67
CA LEU A 58 -3.03 5.48 -4.58
C LEU A 58 -2.81 6.95 -4.22
N PRO A 59 -2.65 7.85 -5.20
CA PRO A 59 -2.59 9.28 -4.94
C PRO A 59 -3.93 9.79 -4.40
N ALA A 60 -3.88 10.96 -3.77
CA ALA A 60 -5.07 11.64 -3.29
C ALA A 60 -6.13 11.76 -4.39
N GLY A 61 -7.39 11.54 -4.03
CA GLY A 61 -8.52 11.58 -4.95
C GLY A 61 -8.81 10.28 -5.70
N ARG A 62 -7.91 9.30 -5.71
CA ARG A 62 -8.16 8.02 -6.37
C ARG A 62 -9.16 7.19 -5.59
N ILE A 63 -10.30 6.88 -6.22
CA ILE A 63 -11.29 5.97 -5.64
C ILE A 63 -10.67 4.58 -5.51
N HIS A 64 -10.82 3.95 -4.33
CA HIS A 64 -10.30 2.62 -4.12
C HIS A 64 -11.08 1.88 -3.03
N SER A 65 -11.04 0.56 -3.09
CA SER A 65 -11.63 -0.31 -2.06
C SER A 65 -10.93 -1.66 -2.06
N ILE A 66 -10.71 -2.22 -0.88
CA ILE A 66 -10.15 -3.56 -0.69
C ILE A 66 -11.31 -4.53 -0.59
N GLY A 67 -11.34 -5.54 -1.45
CA GLY A 67 -12.28 -6.65 -1.39
C GLY A 67 -11.89 -7.71 -0.37
N ALA A 68 -12.75 -8.71 -0.22
CA ALA A 68 -12.46 -9.86 0.63
C ALA A 68 -11.27 -10.67 0.09
N GLY A 69 -10.56 -11.36 0.98
CA GLY A 69 -9.46 -12.25 0.62
C GLY A 69 -8.10 -11.58 0.41
N CYS A 70 -8.02 -10.25 0.48
CA CYS A 70 -6.74 -9.55 0.40
C CYS A 70 -6.03 -9.53 1.75
N PHE A 71 -4.78 -9.99 1.80
CA PHE A 71 -3.84 -9.69 2.85
C PHE A 71 -2.73 -8.80 2.26
N LEU A 72 -2.52 -7.62 2.83
CA LEU A 72 -1.67 -6.60 2.22
C LEU A 72 -0.93 -5.76 3.27
N ALA A 73 0.21 -5.19 2.88
CA ALA A 73 0.85 -4.09 3.60
C ALA A 73 0.36 -2.75 3.03
N GLU A 74 0.06 -1.82 3.90
CA GLU A 74 -0.32 -0.45 3.56
C GLU A 74 0.66 0.54 4.17
N ILE A 75 1.28 1.36 3.34
CA ILE A 75 2.14 2.48 3.74
C ILE A 75 1.40 3.74 3.35
N GLN A 76 1.18 4.61 4.31
CA GLN A 76 0.31 5.76 4.15
C GLN A 76 0.92 7.00 4.79
N GLN A 77 0.81 8.15 4.10
CA GLN A 77 0.96 9.44 4.75
C GLN A 77 -0.15 9.61 5.79
N THR A 78 0.19 10.09 6.98
CA THR A 78 -0.81 10.34 8.04
C THR A 78 -1.79 11.44 7.63
N SER A 79 -3.08 11.14 7.62
CA SER A 79 -4.17 12.09 7.41
C SER A 79 -5.43 11.63 8.15
N ASN A 80 -6.22 12.62 8.59
CA ASN A 80 -7.51 12.38 9.26
C ASN A 80 -8.71 12.52 8.31
N ILE A 81 -8.46 12.77 7.00
CA ILE A 81 -9.51 13.03 6.02
C ILE A 81 -9.74 11.77 5.19
N THR A 82 -10.87 11.11 5.39
CA THR A 82 -11.32 9.99 4.57
C THR A 82 -12.74 10.24 4.11
N TYR A 83 -12.95 10.30 2.81
CA TYR A 83 -14.29 10.37 2.24
C TYR A 83 -14.79 8.98 1.87
N ARG A 84 -15.83 8.52 2.59
CA ARG A 84 -16.51 7.27 2.26
C ARG A 84 -17.53 7.53 1.17
N ILE A 85 -17.27 7.00 -0.02
CA ILE A 85 -18.13 7.21 -1.19
C ILE A 85 -19.17 6.11 -1.35
N TYR A 86 -18.88 4.88 -0.91
CA TYR A 86 -19.77 3.73 -0.98
C TYR A 86 -19.34 2.69 0.07
N ASP A 87 -20.28 2.02 0.68
CA ASP A 87 -20.03 1.02 1.72
C ASP A 87 -20.79 -0.29 1.52
N PHE A 88 -21.17 -0.61 0.28
CA PHE A 88 -21.90 -1.84 -0.09
C PHE A 88 -23.16 -2.07 0.75
N ASN A 89 -23.80 -0.99 1.19
CA ASN A 89 -25.00 -1.00 2.06
C ASN A 89 -24.81 -1.79 3.36
N ARG A 90 -23.57 -1.91 3.86
CA ARG A 90 -23.27 -2.57 5.14
C ARG A 90 -23.92 -1.83 6.29
N ARG A 91 -24.45 -2.60 7.23
CA ARG A 91 -25.07 -2.08 8.44
C ARG A 91 -24.22 -2.40 9.66
N ASP A 92 -24.22 -1.50 10.61
CA ASP A 92 -23.61 -1.73 11.91
C ASP A 92 -24.45 -2.72 12.76
N LYS A 93 -23.98 -3.04 13.95
CA LYS A 93 -24.68 -3.92 14.90
C LYS A 93 -26.08 -3.41 15.33
N ASN A 94 -26.37 -2.13 15.09
CA ASN A 94 -27.65 -1.49 15.40
C ASN A 94 -28.56 -1.38 14.17
N GLY A 95 -28.10 -1.88 13.00
CA GLY A 95 -28.83 -1.83 11.73
C GLY A 95 -28.65 -0.51 10.95
N ASN A 96 -27.81 0.42 11.40
CA ASN A 96 -27.59 1.70 10.73
C ASN A 96 -26.60 1.56 9.58
N LEU A 97 -26.84 2.29 8.48
CA LEU A 97 -25.85 2.48 7.42
C LEU A 97 -24.76 3.43 7.89
N ARG A 98 -23.54 3.24 7.38
CA ARG A 98 -22.44 4.19 7.60
C ARG A 98 -22.69 5.44 6.77
N GLU A 99 -22.30 6.59 7.32
CA GLU A 99 -22.38 7.87 6.63
C GLU A 99 -21.53 7.86 5.35
N LEU A 100 -22.10 8.36 4.27
CA LEU A 100 -21.41 8.60 2.99
C LEU A 100 -21.17 10.10 2.80
N HIS A 101 -20.04 10.43 2.18
CA HIS A 101 -19.60 11.82 1.97
C HIS A 101 -19.74 12.23 0.50
N THR A 102 -20.86 11.89 -0.14
CA THR A 102 -21.08 12.02 -1.61
C THR A 102 -20.80 13.42 -2.12
N GLU A 103 -21.33 14.45 -1.46
CA GLU A 103 -21.15 15.83 -1.93
C GLU A 103 -19.70 16.32 -1.76
N LEU A 104 -19.06 16.03 -0.63
CA LEU A 104 -17.67 16.43 -0.38
C LEU A 104 -16.69 15.71 -1.29
N SER A 105 -16.98 14.48 -1.66
CA SER A 105 -16.09 13.68 -2.51
C SER A 105 -16.18 14.04 -3.99
N LYS A 106 -17.26 14.67 -4.45
CA LYS A 106 -17.38 15.14 -5.86
C LYS A 106 -16.18 15.98 -6.30
N ASP A 107 -15.74 16.89 -5.43
CA ASP A 107 -14.64 17.83 -5.73
C ASP A 107 -13.27 17.23 -5.41
N ALA A 108 -13.23 16.14 -4.62
CA ALA A 108 -11.98 15.50 -4.20
C ALA A 108 -11.56 14.33 -5.09
N ILE A 109 -12.49 13.76 -5.85
CA ILE A 109 -12.21 12.62 -6.74
C ILE A 109 -11.37 13.04 -7.92
N ASP A 110 -10.32 12.26 -8.19
CA ASP A 110 -9.62 12.27 -9.48
C ASP A 110 -10.41 11.45 -10.49
N TYR A 111 -11.03 12.14 -11.46
CA TYR A 111 -11.83 11.54 -12.53
C TYR A 111 -11.00 11.07 -13.72
N THR A 112 -9.69 11.14 -13.64
CA THR A 112 -8.81 10.65 -14.71
C THR A 112 -8.89 9.14 -14.82
N VAL A 113 -9.02 8.63 -16.04
CA VAL A 113 -9.01 7.20 -16.34
C VAL A 113 -7.61 6.80 -16.80
N SER A 114 -7.09 5.71 -16.26
CA SER A 114 -5.83 5.10 -16.66
C SER A 114 -6.10 3.69 -17.23
N ASP A 115 -5.26 3.25 -18.14
CA ASP A 115 -5.35 1.91 -18.71
C ASP A 115 -4.98 0.81 -17.69
N ASP A 116 -4.08 1.13 -16.75
CA ASP A 116 -3.73 0.27 -15.62
C ASP A 116 -3.34 1.12 -14.41
N TYR A 117 -3.78 0.69 -13.23
CA TYR A 117 -3.49 1.35 -11.96
C TYR A 117 -2.48 0.57 -11.10
N ARG A 118 -1.96 -0.57 -11.58
CA ARG A 118 -0.86 -1.28 -10.94
C ARG A 118 0.44 -0.52 -11.11
N THR A 119 1.29 -0.62 -10.11
CA THR A 119 2.71 -0.27 -10.23
C THR A 119 3.44 -1.49 -10.79
N HIS A 120 3.97 -1.38 -12.00
CA HIS A 120 4.78 -2.41 -12.63
C HIS A 120 6.24 -2.29 -12.19
N TYR A 121 6.82 -3.42 -11.81
CA TYR A 121 8.24 -3.51 -11.45
C TYR A 121 8.77 -4.90 -11.76
N GLU A 122 10.07 -5.01 -11.96
CA GLU A 122 10.74 -6.29 -12.18
C GLU A 122 11.44 -6.70 -10.88
N PRO A 123 10.98 -7.79 -10.22
CA PRO A 123 11.64 -8.29 -9.01
C PRO A 123 13.10 -8.65 -9.28
N ARG A 124 14.01 -8.25 -8.38
CA ARG A 124 15.42 -8.60 -8.42
C ARG A 124 15.83 -9.26 -7.12
N LYS A 125 16.80 -10.17 -7.21
CA LYS A 125 17.43 -10.79 -6.03
C LYS A 125 18.62 -9.98 -5.60
N ASP A 126 18.75 -9.85 -4.27
CA ASP A 126 19.91 -9.23 -3.62
C ASP A 126 20.20 -7.80 -4.12
N GLU A 127 19.14 -7.12 -4.56
CA GLU A 127 19.15 -5.72 -4.99
C GLU A 127 17.85 -5.02 -4.58
N PRO A 128 17.88 -3.70 -4.27
CA PRO A 128 16.67 -2.90 -4.07
C PRO A 128 15.90 -2.73 -5.37
N VAL A 129 14.59 -2.78 -5.30
CA VAL A 129 13.71 -2.37 -6.39
C VAL A 129 12.76 -1.30 -5.87
N GLU A 130 12.90 -0.09 -6.37
CA GLU A 130 12.00 1.02 -6.02
C GLU A 130 10.59 0.71 -6.54
N LEU A 131 9.61 0.79 -5.66
CA LEU A 131 8.20 0.59 -5.97
C LEU A 131 7.44 1.91 -6.09
N VAL A 132 7.78 2.87 -5.23
CA VAL A 132 7.17 4.20 -5.18
C VAL A 132 8.18 5.19 -4.62
N SER A 133 8.28 6.35 -5.27
CA SER A 133 8.91 7.54 -4.73
C SER A 133 7.97 8.72 -4.92
N CYS A 134 7.64 9.41 -3.85
CA CYS A 134 6.74 10.56 -3.84
C CYS A 134 7.20 11.60 -2.81
N PRO A 135 6.61 12.82 -2.77
CA PRO A 135 7.03 13.85 -1.81
C PRO A 135 6.84 13.49 -0.33
N TYR A 136 6.24 12.36 -0.01
CA TYR A 136 5.88 11.96 1.36
C TYR A 136 6.66 10.75 1.86
N PHE A 137 7.05 9.86 0.96
CA PHE A 137 7.85 8.67 1.28
C PHE A 137 8.41 8.01 0.03
N THR A 138 9.47 7.28 0.21
CA THR A 138 10.00 6.32 -0.77
C THR A 138 9.83 4.91 -0.22
N THR A 139 9.50 3.96 -1.08
CA THR A 139 9.38 2.54 -0.71
C THR A 139 10.05 1.67 -1.75
N SER A 140 10.92 0.77 -1.28
CA SER A 140 11.57 -0.26 -2.08
C SER A 140 11.25 -1.65 -1.55
N VAL A 141 11.31 -2.66 -2.42
CA VAL A 141 11.27 -4.07 -2.03
C VAL A 141 12.65 -4.69 -2.17
N TYR A 142 12.99 -5.51 -1.20
CA TYR A 142 14.21 -6.34 -1.18
C TYR A 142 13.80 -7.81 -1.14
N ASN A 143 14.46 -8.62 -1.97
CA ASN A 143 14.34 -10.08 -1.95
C ASN A 143 15.76 -10.63 -1.77
N LEU A 144 16.14 -10.93 -0.53
CA LEU A 144 17.50 -11.31 -0.21
C LEU A 144 17.64 -12.82 -0.03
N THR A 145 18.70 -13.36 -0.59
CA THR A 145 19.21 -14.72 -0.36
C THR A 145 20.62 -14.69 0.23
N GLU A 146 21.28 -13.54 0.15
CA GLU A 146 22.62 -13.31 0.69
C GLU A 146 22.61 -12.13 1.68
N THR A 147 23.63 -12.05 2.51
CA THR A 147 23.82 -10.94 3.46
C THR A 147 23.97 -9.62 2.70
N MET A 148 23.24 -8.62 3.13
CA MET A 148 23.33 -7.27 2.57
C MET A 148 23.68 -6.24 3.64
N ASN A 149 24.58 -5.33 3.30
CA ASN A 149 24.89 -4.17 4.11
C ASN A 149 24.17 -2.95 3.57
N MET A 150 23.40 -2.30 4.43
CA MET A 150 22.66 -1.08 4.15
C MET A 150 23.42 0.11 4.70
N ASP A 151 23.55 1.16 3.90
CA ASP A 151 24.18 2.42 4.28
C ASP A 151 23.14 3.54 4.25
N TYR A 152 22.81 4.09 5.41
CA TYR A 152 21.89 5.20 5.61
C TYR A 152 22.59 6.46 6.12
N SER A 153 23.92 6.54 6.01
CA SER A 153 24.72 7.67 6.52
C SER A 153 24.32 9.02 5.92
N GLU A 154 23.82 9.03 4.69
CA GLU A 154 23.36 10.23 3.98
C GLU A 154 21.84 10.47 4.11
N LEU A 155 21.11 9.58 4.81
CA LEU A 155 19.66 9.67 4.96
C LEU A 155 19.27 10.38 6.26
N ASP A 156 18.68 11.57 6.16
CA ASP A 156 18.13 12.31 7.31
C ASP A 156 16.65 11.91 7.57
N SER A 157 16.43 10.63 7.81
CA SER A 157 15.12 10.06 8.08
C SER A 157 15.24 8.78 8.91
N PHE A 158 14.14 8.40 9.56
CA PHE A 158 13.96 7.03 10.04
C PHE A 158 13.75 6.08 8.85
N VAL A 159 14.04 4.81 9.06
CA VAL A 159 13.76 3.73 8.10
C VAL A 159 12.85 2.69 8.75
N ILE A 160 11.82 2.26 8.04
CA ILE A 160 10.95 1.16 8.48
C ILE A 160 11.13 -0.04 7.55
N TYR A 161 11.36 -1.21 8.12
CA TYR A 161 11.24 -2.48 7.42
C TYR A 161 9.94 -3.17 7.78
N ILE A 162 9.27 -3.71 6.77
CA ILE A 162 8.08 -4.55 6.92
C ILE A 162 8.42 -5.89 6.28
N CYS A 163 8.60 -6.93 7.09
CA CYS A 163 8.92 -8.27 6.58
C CYS A 163 7.66 -8.91 5.97
N MET A 164 7.74 -9.19 4.67
CA MET A 164 6.64 -9.74 3.88
C MET A 164 6.68 -11.27 3.83
N LYS A 165 7.90 -11.85 3.79
CA LYS A 165 8.12 -13.29 3.68
C LYS A 165 9.45 -13.66 4.31
N GLY A 166 9.54 -14.87 4.90
CA GLY A 166 10.78 -15.39 5.50
C GLY A 166 11.14 -14.75 6.82
N ALA A 167 12.42 -14.71 7.12
CA ALA A 167 12.99 -14.10 8.31
C ALA A 167 14.42 -13.63 8.05
N CYS A 168 14.88 -12.68 8.85
CA CYS A 168 16.27 -12.22 8.85
C CYS A 168 16.71 -11.79 10.25
N THR A 169 18.00 -11.77 10.45
CA THR A 169 18.63 -11.09 11.59
C THR A 169 19.23 -9.78 11.10
N ILE A 170 18.94 -8.69 11.79
CA ILE A 170 19.46 -7.36 11.48
C ILE A 170 20.39 -6.93 12.61
N THR A 171 21.58 -6.44 12.27
CA THR A 171 22.58 -5.92 13.21
C THR A 171 22.86 -4.46 12.85
N ASP A 172 22.80 -3.56 13.83
CA ASP A 172 23.14 -2.14 13.63
C ASP A 172 24.65 -1.87 13.83
N ASN A 173 25.05 -0.63 13.59
CA ASN A 173 26.43 -0.17 13.75
C ASN A 173 26.94 -0.17 15.21
N GLU A 174 26.07 -0.35 16.20
CA GLU A 174 26.43 -0.49 17.61
C GLU A 174 26.53 -1.96 18.05
N GLY A 175 26.17 -2.90 17.17
CA GLY A 175 26.18 -4.34 17.42
C GLY A 175 24.89 -4.84 18.06
N ASN A 176 23.83 -4.01 18.13
CA ASN A 176 22.52 -4.49 18.57
C ASN A 176 21.92 -5.37 17.49
N ARG A 177 21.27 -6.47 17.92
CA ARG A 177 20.72 -7.47 17.00
C ARG A 177 19.23 -7.68 17.25
N ILE A 178 18.47 -7.79 16.17
CA ILE A 178 17.05 -8.13 16.20
C ILE A 178 16.74 -9.15 15.09
N SER A 179 15.91 -10.14 15.41
CA SER A 179 15.34 -11.04 14.39
C SER A 179 13.96 -10.51 14.01
N VAL A 180 13.67 -10.49 12.71
CA VAL A 180 12.41 -10.03 12.13
C VAL A 180 11.90 -11.10 11.18
N LYS A 181 10.63 -11.46 11.29
CA LYS A 181 9.98 -12.48 10.45
C LYS A 181 8.72 -11.94 9.79
N ALA A 182 8.20 -12.71 8.83
CA ALA A 182 6.99 -12.35 8.08
C ALA A 182 5.85 -11.86 9.00
N GLY A 183 5.27 -10.71 8.67
CA GLY A 183 4.23 -10.02 9.42
C GLY A 183 4.73 -9.06 10.51
N GLU A 184 6.04 -8.99 10.75
CA GLU A 184 6.64 -8.06 11.71
C GLU A 184 7.22 -6.84 10.99
N SER A 185 7.30 -5.73 11.71
CA SER A 185 7.94 -4.50 11.27
C SER A 185 8.91 -3.99 12.32
N VAL A 186 9.95 -3.30 11.87
CA VAL A 186 10.94 -2.65 12.72
C VAL A 186 11.20 -1.25 12.20
N LEU A 187 11.37 -0.31 13.13
CA LEU A 187 11.76 1.07 12.84
C LEU A 187 13.18 1.30 13.33
N PHE A 188 14.01 1.84 12.45
CA PHE A 188 15.35 2.34 12.75
C PHE A 188 15.30 3.86 12.76
N PRO A 189 15.76 4.51 13.84
CA PRO A 189 15.81 5.98 13.90
C PRO A 189 16.87 6.53 12.96
N ALA A 190 16.80 7.81 12.62
CA ALA A 190 17.77 8.51 11.76
C ALA A 190 19.23 8.47 12.27
N THR A 191 19.44 8.10 13.53
CA THR A 191 20.80 7.89 14.10
C THR A 191 21.42 6.56 13.72
N THR A 192 20.63 5.62 13.15
CA THR A 192 21.13 4.34 12.63
C THR A 192 21.70 4.56 11.25
N GLN A 193 23.02 4.43 11.11
CA GLN A 193 23.73 4.71 9.87
C GLN A 193 23.97 3.47 9.01
N ASN A 194 24.21 2.33 9.63
CA ASN A 194 24.50 1.10 8.91
C ASN A 194 23.73 -0.07 9.51
N LEU A 195 23.26 -0.95 8.65
CA LEU A 195 22.63 -2.22 9.03
C LEU A 195 23.23 -3.36 8.23
N GLU A 196 23.53 -4.48 8.90
CA GLU A 196 23.79 -5.76 8.27
C GLU A 196 22.52 -6.59 8.35
N VAL A 197 21.98 -6.99 7.19
CA VAL A 197 20.78 -7.84 7.08
C VAL A 197 21.20 -9.22 6.63
N VAL A 198 21.02 -10.22 7.51
CA VAL A 198 21.37 -11.62 7.26
C VAL A 198 20.08 -12.42 7.10
N PRO A 199 19.71 -12.90 5.90
CA PRO A 199 18.52 -13.68 5.67
C PRO A 199 18.64 -15.08 6.28
N GLU A 200 17.53 -15.62 6.79
CA GLU A 200 17.40 -17.03 7.22
C GLU A 200 16.86 -17.84 6.03
N GLY A 201 17.70 -18.07 5.03
CA GLY A 201 17.32 -18.64 3.73
C GLY A 201 16.92 -17.53 2.76
N GLU A 202 15.63 -17.36 2.48
CA GLU A 202 15.10 -16.27 1.66
C GLU A 202 14.23 -15.35 2.50
N VAL A 203 14.45 -14.03 2.40
CA VAL A 203 13.61 -13.02 3.03
C VAL A 203 13.13 -11.98 2.01
N SER A 204 11.88 -11.56 2.12
CA SER A 204 11.35 -10.41 1.39
C SER A 204 10.83 -9.37 2.36
N PHE A 205 11.27 -8.12 2.22
CA PHE A 205 10.79 -7.01 3.03
C PHE A 205 10.64 -5.73 2.22
N LEU A 206 9.75 -4.87 2.71
CA LEU A 206 9.66 -3.49 2.27
C LEU A 206 10.52 -2.62 3.15
N GLU A 207 11.26 -1.73 2.52
CA GLU A 207 11.92 -0.60 3.15
C GLU A 207 11.12 0.66 2.83
N THR A 208 10.90 1.52 3.83
CA THR A 208 10.30 2.83 3.59
C THR A 208 10.92 3.91 4.47
N TYR A 209 11.04 5.12 3.89
CA TYR A 209 11.58 6.31 4.56
C TYR A 209 10.97 7.59 3.95
N VAL A 210 11.20 8.75 4.58
CA VAL A 210 10.72 10.09 4.15
C VAL A 210 11.85 10.95 3.64
#